data_a369d454f065a338a4a0db78b2fadad6
#
_entry.id   a369d454f065a338a4a0db78b2fadad6
#
_cell.length_a   1.000
_cell.length_b   1.000
_cell.length_c   1.000
_cell.angle_alpha   90.00
_cell.angle_beta   90.00
_cell.angle_gamma   90.00
#
_symmetry.space_group_name_H-M   'P 1'
#
loop_
_entity.id
_entity.type
_entity.pdbx_description
1 polymer ?
#
loop_
_entity_poly.entity_id
_entity_poly.type
_entity_poly.pdbx_seq_one_letter_code
_entity_poly.pdbx_strand_id
1 'polypeptide(L)'
;MTKIEDGAVVLFQGDSITDCGRNREIGTDLGRGYALIASALFASKYPEKQVQFINRGISGNRVKDLQQRWQEDCLDLNPTWVSIYIGINDTWRRYDRNDPTSVEAFAEGYRDLIVRTKETLDAKLILVEPFVLPVPEDRKRWREDLDPKINAVRELAREFETLYVPLDGMFAAASTKAPSAYWAPDGVHPSPAGHALIANAWLEAAQA
;
A
#
# COMPACT_ATOMS: atom_id res chain seq x y z
N MET A 1 -4.08 -22.78 -6.36
CA MET A 1 -5.22 -22.11 -7.04
C MET A 1 -5.36 -20.74 -6.38
N THR A 2 -5.39 -19.62 -7.14
CA THR A 2 -5.48 -18.28 -6.56
C THR A 2 -6.82 -18.00 -5.91
N LYS A 3 -6.83 -17.14 -4.87
CA LYS A 3 -8.07 -16.64 -4.25
C LYS A 3 -8.73 -15.50 -5.02
N ILE A 4 -8.05 -14.90 -6.00
CA ILE A 4 -8.62 -13.86 -6.86
C ILE A 4 -9.51 -14.56 -7.89
N GLU A 5 -10.79 -14.23 -7.86
CA GLU A 5 -11.83 -14.85 -8.69
C GLU A 5 -11.74 -14.33 -10.14
N ASP A 6 -12.39 -15.03 -11.07
CA ASP A 6 -12.60 -14.54 -12.42
C ASP A 6 -13.49 -13.30 -12.40
N GLY A 7 -13.19 -12.30 -13.24
CA GLY A 7 -13.91 -11.03 -13.27
C GLY A 7 -13.70 -10.12 -12.04
N ALA A 8 -12.77 -10.45 -11.15
CA ALA A 8 -12.48 -9.61 -9.98
C ALA A 8 -12.01 -8.21 -10.37
N VAL A 9 -12.36 -7.22 -9.55
CA VAL A 9 -11.86 -5.85 -9.62
C VAL A 9 -10.92 -5.62 -8.43
N VAL A 10 -9.62 -5.49 -8.70
CA VAL A 10 -8.56 -5.28 -7.72
C VAL A 10 -8.16 -3.81 -7.71
N LEU A 11 -8.39 -3.14 -6.59
CA LEU A 11 -8.09 -1.72 -6.41
C LEU A 11 -6.85 -1.53 -5.51
N PHE A 12 -5.87 -0.77 -6.00
CA PHE A 12 -4.73 -0.31 -5.23
C PHE A 12 -4.94 1.13 -4.76
N GLN A 13 -5.03 1.34 -3.46
CA GLN A 13 -5.11 2.64 -2.79
C GLN A 13 -3.80 2.95 -2.08
N GLY A 14 -3.36 4.21 -2.13
CA GLY A 14 -2.14 4.62 -1.45
C GLY A 14 -1.62 5.99 -1.88
N ASP A 15 -0.34 6.18 -1.63
CA ASP A 15 0.41 7.40 -1.88
C ASP A 15 1.32 7.31 -3.14
N SER A 16 2.50 7.97 -3.09
CA SER A 16 3.48 8.00 -4.20
C SER A 16 4.03 6.62 -4.55
N ILE A 17 4.12 5.70 -3.60
CA ILE A 17 4.63 4.35 -3.84
C ILE A 17 3.63 3.56 -4.70
N THR A 18 2.35 3.78 -4.49
CA THR A 18 1.25 3.19 -5.28
C THR A 18 1.05 3.95 -6.59
N ASP A 19 1.01 5.29 -6.58
CA ASP A 19 0.91 6.16 -7.76
C ASP A 19 2.01 5.83 -8.78
N CYS A 20 3.24 5.87 -8.34
CA CYS A 20 4.45 5.57 -9.11
C CYS A 20 4.42 6.11 -10.54
N GLY A 21 4.03 7.37 -10.71
CA GLY A 21 4.01 8.09 -11.98
C GLY A 21 2.93 7.62 -12.95
N ARG A 22 1.79 7.13 -12.46
CA ARG A 22 0.64 6.83 -13.31
C ARG A 22 0.07 8.10 -13.97
N ASN A 23 -0.43 8.00 -15.17
CA ASN A 23 -1.25 9.03 -15.79
C ASN A 23 -2.67 8.94 -15.23
N ARG A 24 -3.07 9.94 -14.43
CA ARG A 24 -4.36 9.95 -13.74
C ARG A 24 -5.56 10.16 -14.66
N GLU A 25 -5.34 10.69 -15.86
CA GLU A 25 -6.37 10.85 -16.88
C GLU A 25 -6.72 9.52 -17.58
N ILE A 26 -5.81 8.53 -17.48
CA ILE A 26 -6.00 7.20 -18.06
C ILE A 26 -6.41 6.24 -16.92
N GLY A 27 -7.69 5.92 -16.82
CA GLY A 27 -8.25 5.09 -15.75
C GLY A 27 -7.63 3.70 -15.60
N THR A 28 -7.01 3.18 -16.67
CA THR A 28 -6.34 1.87 -16.73
C THR A 28 -4.83 1.93 -16.51
N ASP A 29 -4.24 3.12 -16.35
CA ASP A 29 -2.80 3.25 -16.10
C ASP A 29 -2.46 2.85 -14.66
N LEU A 30 -1.66 1.80 -14.51
CA LEU A 30 -1.22 1.27 -13.22
C LEU A 30 0.07 1.90 -12.70
N GLY A 31 0.64 2.87 -13.42
CA GLY A 31 1.94 3.47 -13.10
C GLY A 31 3.10 2.55 -13.48
N ARG A 32 4.26 2.74 -12.81
CA ARG A 32 5.51 2.01 -13.10
C ARG A 32 6.04 1.23 -11.90
N GLY A 33 5.20 1.04 -10.89
CA GLY A 33 5.57 0.42 -9.62
C GLY A 33 4.97 -0.96 -9.43
N TYR A 34 4.84 -1.33 -8.16
CA TYR A 34 4.40 -2.65 -7.74
C TYR A 34 3.01 -3.03 -8.26
N ALA A 35 2.09 -2.07 -8.42
CA ALA A 35 0.75 -2.33 -8.93
C ALA A 35 0.78 -2.88 -10.36
N LEU A 36 1.59 -2.29 -11.25
CA LEU A 36 1.82 -2.80 -12.60
C LEU A 36 2.50 -4.18 -12.58
N ILE A 37 3.55 -4.35 -11.76
CA ILE A 37 4.30 -5.60 -11.70
C ILE A 37 3.41 -6.74 -11.20
N ALA A 38 2.63 -6.52 -10.13
CA ALA A 38 1.72 -7.51 -9.59
C ALA A 38 0.64 -7.91 -10.60
N SER A 39 0.03 -6.94 -11.28
CA SER A 39 -0.98 -7.21 -12.31
C SER A 39 -0.41 -7.99 -13.49
N ALA A 40 0.79 -7.64 -13.96
CA ALA A 40 1.45 -8.32 -15.08
C ALA A 40 1.82 -9.78 -14.73
N LEU A 41 2.38 -10.00 -13.54
CA LEU A 41 2.70 -11.34 -13.05
C LEU A 41 1.45 -12.19 -12.87
N PHE A 42 0.38 -11.61 -12.30
CA PHE A 42 -0.90 -12.28 -12.16
C PHE A 42 -1.48 -12.68 -13.52
N ALA A 43 -1.57 -11.73 -14.45
CA ALA A 43 -2.13 -11.98 -15.78
C ALA A 43 -1.33 -13.02 -16.59
N SER A 44 -0.01 -13.05 -16.44
CA SER A 44 0.83 -14.05 -17.08
C SER A 44 0.64 -15.47 -16.52
N LYS A 45 0.29 -15.56 -15.23
CA LYS A 45 0.09 -16.84 -14.53
C LYS A 45 -1.32 -17.40 -14.69
N TYR A 46 -2.31 -16.50 -14.83
CA TYR A 46 -3.75 -16.81 -14.90
C TYR A 46 -4.40 -16.10 -16.10
N PRO A 47 -3.97 -16.37 -17.34
CA PRO A 47 -4.45 -15.65 -18.53
C PRO A 47 -5.94 -15.92 -18.81
N GLU A 48 -6.52 -16.98 -18.23
CA GLU A 48 -7.93 -17.31 -18.34
C GLU A 48 -8.84 -16.43 -17.46
N LYS A 49 -8.25 -15.67 -16.48
CA LYS A 49 -9.03 -14.83 -15.57
C LYS A 49 -9.10 -13.40 -16.08
N GLN A 50 -10.31 -12.88 -16.19
CA GLN A 50 -10.57 -11.51 -16.62
C GLN A 50 -10.55 -10.55 -15.42
N VAL A 51 -9.39 -10.39 -14.78
CA VAL A 51 -9.24 -9.51 -13.61
C VAL A 51 -8.90 -8.09 -14.05
N GLN A 52 -9.69 -7.13 -13.55
CA GLN A 52 -9.40 -5.71 -13.72
C GLN A 52 -8.55 -5.20 -12.55
N PHE A 53 -7.41 -4.58 -12.85
CA PHE A 53 -6.58 -3.90 -11.87
C PHE A 53 -6.74 -2.38 -12.03
N ILE A 54 -6.93 -1.68 -10.91
CA ILE A 54 -7.11 -0.23 -10.85
C ILE A 54 -6.13 0.36 -9.87
N ASN A 55 -5.43 1.42 -10.25
CA ASN A 55 -4.55 2.18 -9.37
C ASN A 55 -5.16 3.54 -9.06
N ARG A 56 -5.37 3.84 -7.78
CA ARG A 56 -5.85 5.12 -7.26
C ARG A 56 -4.85 5.75 -6.26
N GLY A 57 -3.57 5.38 -6.35
CA GLY A 57 -2.51 6.06 -5.61
C GLY A 57 -2.40 7.53 -6.00
N ILE A 58 -2.14 8.40 -5.02
CA ILE A 58 -1.88 9.83 -5.22
C ILE A 58 -0.68 10.24 -4.37
N SER A 59 0.37 10.70 -5.05
CA SER A 59 1.62 11.12 -4.40
C SER A 59 1.39 12.14 -3.29
N GLY A 60 2.00 11.91 -2.13
CA GLY A 60 1.91 12.79 -0.97
C GLY A 60 0.72 12.55 -0.06
N ASN A 61 -0.25 11.69 -0.44
CA ASN A 61 -1.42 11.42 0.39
C ASN A 61 -1.05 10.81 1.74
N ARG A 62 -1.81 11.20 2.76
CA ARG A 62 -1.89 10.66 4.10
C ARG A 62 -3.21 9.91 4.29
N VAL A 63 -3.38 9.25 5.42
CA VAL A 63 -4.65 8.56 5.73
C VAL A 63 -5.87 9.48 5.61
N LYS A 64 -5.77 10.74 6.09
CA LYS A 64 -6.85 11.73 6.01
C LYS A 64 -7.22 12.10 4.55
N ASP A 65 -6.25 12.08 3.64
CA ASP A 65 -6.50 12.39 2.24
C ASP A 65 -7.24 11.24 1.55
N LEU A 66 -6.94 9.99 1.93
CA LEU A 66 -7.72 8.83 1.49
C LEU A 66 -9.17 8.91 1.95
N GLN A 67 -9.41 9.29 3.23
CA GLN A 67 -10.77 9.44 3.76
C GLN A 67 -11.62 10.43 2.93
N GLN A 68 -11.02 11.55 2.52
CA GLN A 68 -11.72 12.60 1.74
C GLN A 68 -12.18 12.13 0.36
N ARG A 69 -11.41 11.25 -0.29
CA ARG A 69 -11.69 10.74 -1.64
C ARG A 69 -12.20 9.31 -1.67
N TRP A 70 -12.47 8.70 -0.49
CA TRP A 70 -12.80 7.27 -0.40
C TRP A 70 -14.06 6.88 -1.15
N GLN A 71 -15.06 7.78 -1.17
CA GLN A 71 -16.29 7.54 -1.91
C GLN A 71 -16.02 7.36 -3.40
N GLU A 72 -15.41 8.34 -4.05
CA GLU A 72 -15.20 8.36 -5.50
C GLU A 72 -14.11 7.37 -5.94
N ASP A 73 -13.01 7.31 -5.18
CA ASP A 73 -11.83 6.54 -5.57
C ASP A 73 -11.82 5.10 -5.05
N CYS A 74 -12.80 4.70 -4.23
CA CYS A 74 -12.94 3.34 -3.75
C CYS A 74 -14.36 2.81 -3.87
N LEU A 75 -15.31 3.37 -3.14
CA LEU A 75 -16.65 2.77 -3.00
C LEU A 75 -17.43 2.78 -4.32
N ASP A 76 -17.40 3.87 -5.07
CA ASP A 76 -18.10 4.01 -6.37
C ASP A 76 -17.49 3.12 -7.47
N LEU A 77 -16.25 2.64 -7.29
CA LEU A 77 -15.61 1.71 -8.22
C LEU A 77 -16.06 0.25 -8.00
N ASN A 78 -16.78 -0.01 -6.91
CA ASN A 78 -17.29 -1.33 -6.53
C ASN A 78 -16.25 -2.46 -6.65
N PRO A 79 -15.03 -2.32 -6.08
CA PRO A 79 -14.00 -3.33 -6.15
C PRO A 79 -14.36 -4.57 -5.33
N THR A 80 -13.90 -5.74 -5.78
CA THR A 80 -13.99 -6.99 -5.02
C THR A 80 -12.75 -7.23 -4.14
N TRP A 81 -11.66 -6.48 -4.41
CA TRP A 81 -10.43 -6.48 -3.64
C TRP A 81 -9.93 -5.06 -3.45
N VAL A 82 -9.62 -4.67 -2.22
CA VAL A 82 -9.05 -3.36 -1.91
C VAL A 82 -7.73 -3.53 -1.18
N SER A 83 -6.65 -3.04 -1.79
CA SER A 83 -5.32 -2.97 -1.19
C SER A 83 -5.08 -1.56 -0.67
N ILE A 84 -4.78 -1.40 0.61
CA ILE A 84 -4.51 -0.10 1.25
C ILE A 84 -3.05 -0.05 1.67
N TYR A 85 -2.27 0.85 1.03
CA TYR A 85 -0.86 1.08 1.32
C TYR A 85 -0.60 2.57 1.60
N ILE A 86 -0.68 2.96 2.86
CA ILE A 86 -0.61 4.35 3.31
C ILE A 86 0.09 4.45 4.67
N GLY A 87 0.68 5.61 5.00
CA GLY A 87 1.20 5.91 6.32
C GLY A 87 2.57 6.56 6.35
N ILE A 88 3.39 6.40 5.30
CA ILE A 88 4.72 7.01 5.29
C ILE A 88 4.66 8.55 5.28
N ASN A 89 3.69 9.15 4.59
CA ASN A 89 3.53 10.60 4.57
C ASN A 89 2.93 11.13 5.88
N ASP A 90 2.17 10.34 6.63
CA ASP A 90 1.71 10.67 7.98
C ASP A 90 2.90 10.86 8.94
N THR A 91 3.98 10.11 8.71
CA THR A 91 5.26 10.26 9.41
C THR A 91 6.11 11.36 8.78
N TRP A 92 6.26 11.39 7.44
CA TRP A 92 7.15 12.33 6.76
C TRP A 92 6.81 13.78 7.07
N ARG A 93 5.51 14.15 7.10
CA ARG A 93 5.06 15.55 7.35
C ARG A 93 5.45 16.08 8.74
N ARG A 94 5.70 15.20 9.73
CA ARG A 94 6.28 15.58 11.01
C ARG A 94 7.67 16.21 10.83
N TYR A 95 8.49 15.65 9.95
CA TYR A 95 9.91 16.01 9.83
C TYR A 95 10.17 17.11 8.80
N ASP A 96 9.38 17.25 7.76
CA ASP A 96 9.60 18.25 6.70
C ASP A 96 8.70 19.49 6.85
N ARG A 97 7.55 19.37 7.49
CA ARG A 97 6.55 20.47 7.58
C ARG A 97 6.10 20.79 9.01
N ASN A 98 6.62 20.08 10.00
CA ASN A 98 6.14 20.16 11.39
C ASN A 98 4.60 19.99 11.49
N ASP A 99 4.05 19.07 10.66
CA ASP A 99 2.61 18.74 10.60
C ASP A 99 2.44 17.23 10.91
N PRO A 100 2.58 16.82 12.18
CA PRO A 100 2.49 15.42 12.59
C PRO A 100 1.04 14.92 12.53
N THR A 101 0.89 13.65 12.12
CA THR A 101 -0.32 12.87 12.37
C THR A 101 -0.07 12.00 13.60
N SER A 102 -0.88 12.15 14.66
CA SER A 102 -0.73 11.27 15.84
C SER A 102 -1.08 9.82 15.48
N VAL A 103 -0.61 8.88 16.30
CA VAL A 103 -0.89 7.45 16.10
C VAL A 103 -2.39 7.17 16.20
N GLU A 104 -3.08 7.83 17.14
CA GLU A 104 -4.51 7.71 17.36
C GLU A 104 -5.29 8.19 16.13
N ALA A 105 -4.98 9.42 15.65
CA ALA A 105 -5.62 9.96 14.45
C ALA A 105 -5.36 9.13 13.20
N PHE A 106 -4.14 8.56 13.06
CA PHE A 106 -3.80 7.64 12.00
C PHE A 106 -4.62 6.35 12.08
N ALA A 107 -4.67 5.73 13.26
CA ALA A 107 -5.40 4.48 13.48
C ALA A 107 -6.91 4.66 13.28
N GLU A 108 -7.49 5.76 13.80
CA GLU A 108 -8.90 6.10 13.59
C GLU A 108 -9.23 6.31 12.11
N GLY A 109 -8.40 7.10 11.40
CA GLY A 109 -8.60 7.33 9.97
C GLY A 109 -8.46 6.05 9.15
N TYR A 110 -7.51 5.19 9.48
CA TYR A 110 -7.34 3.90 8.80
C TYR A 110 -8.52 2.95 9.09
N ARG A 111 -9.00 2.91 10.34
CA ARG A 111 -10.20 2.17 10.75
C ARG A 111 -11.43 2.62 9.97
N ASP A 112 -11.65 3.94 9.83
CA ASP A 112 -12.76 4.49 9.04
C ASP A 112 -12.77 3.96 7.60
N LEU A 113 -11.61 3.92 6.93
CA LEU A 113 -11.49 3.35 5.59
C LEU A 113 -11.93 1.88 5.54
N ILE A 114 -11.49 1.07 6.51
CA ILE A 114 -11.84 -0.35 6.60
C ILE A 114 -13.34 -0.52 6.83
N VAL A 115 -13.89 0.19 7.83
CA VAL A 115 -15.32 0.08 8.20
C VAL A 115 -16.21 0.49 7.03
N ARG A 116 -15.97 1.66 6.43
CA ARG A 116 -16.73 2.13 5.26
C ARG A 116 -16.69 1.14 4.10
N THR A 117 -15.53 0.51 3.88
CA THR A 117 -15.40 -0.52 2.83
C THR A 117 -16.25 -1.75 3.18
N LYS A 118 -16.13 -2.27 4.40
CA LYS A 118 -16.86 -3.49 4.82
C LYS A 118 -18.38 -3.29 4.95
N GLU A 119 -18.82 -2.08 5.27
CA GLU A 119 -20.26 -1.75 5.35
C GLU A 119 -20.91 -1.55 3.97
N THR A 120 -20.10 -1.17 2.96
CA THR A 120 -20.62 -0.83 1.63
C THR A 120 -20.37 -1.94 0.61
N LEU A 121 -19.25 -2.67 0.73
CA LEU A 121 -18.77 -3.62 -0.27
C LEU A 121 -18.52 -5.00 0.35
N ASP A 122 -18.77 -6.06 -0.42
CA ASP A 122 -18.28 -7.42 -0.13
C ASP A 122 -16.86 -7.58 -0.71
N ALA A 123 -15.93 -6.75 -0.24
CA ALA A 123 -14.57 -6.72 -0.74
C ALA A 123 -13.58 -7.36 0.22
N LYS A 124 -12.63 -8.12 -0.32
CA LYS A 124 -11.46 -8.61 0.43
C LYS A 124 -10.44 -7.49 0.61
N LEU A 125 -9.99 -7.29 1.84
CA LEU A 125 -9.03 -6.25 2.18
C LEU A 125 -7.62 -6.82 2.31
N ILE A 126 -6.64 -6.09 1.75
CA ILE A 126 -5.21 -6.33 1.95
C ILE A 126 -4.61 -5.06 2.55
N LEU A 127 -4.16 -5.13 3.80
CA LEU A 127 -3.44 -4.02 4.43
C LEU A 127 -1.95 -4.19 4.20
N VAL A 128 -1.31 -3.16 3.66
CA VAL A 128 0.11 -3.16 3.35
C VAL A 128 0.83 -2.25 4.35
N GLU A 129 1.83 -2.81 5.02
CA GLU A 129 2.59 -2.14 6.07
C GLU A 129 3.45 -1.01 5.50
N PRO A 130 3.38 0.23 6.02
CA PRO A 130 4.35 1.26 5.66
C PRO A 130 5.73 0.88 6.18
N PHE A 131 6.80 1.35 5.50
CA PHE A 131 8.17 1.11 5.90
C PHE A 131 9.02 2.37 5.73
N VAL A 132 10.18 2.37 6.38
CA VAL A 132 11.26 3.33 6.12
C VAL A 132 12.61 2.64 6.28
N LEU A 133 13.51 2.83 5.32
CA LEU A 133 14.90 2.38 5.40
C LEU A 133 15.80 3.53 5.89
N PRO A 134 16.93 3.24 6.58
CA PRO A 134 17.82 4.25 7.15
C PRO A 134 18.72 4.94 6.10
N VAL A 135 18.10 5.47 5.03
CA VAL A 135 18.76 6.15 3.92
C VAL A 135 17.96 7.38 3.50
N PRO A 136 18.52 8.60 3.58
CA PRO A 136 19.74 8.92 4.33
C PRO A 136 19.62 8.61 5.82
N GLU A 137 20.74 8.73 6.55
CA GLU A 137 20.81 8.26 7.95
C GLU A 137 19.81 8.93 8.90
N ASP A 138 19.40 10.16 8.62
CA ASP A 138 18.38 10.89 9.39
C ASP A 138 17.02 10.17 9.40
N ARG A 139 16.75 9.28 8.45
CA ARG A 139 15.56 8.42 8.42
C ARG A 139 15.48 7.45 9.59
N LYS A 140 16.60 7.14 10.24
CA LYS A 140 16.61 6.28 11.45
C LYS A 140 15.68 6.83 12.54
N ARG A 141 15.66 8.15 12.75
CA ARG A 141 14.81 8.77 13.77
C ARG A 141 13.31 8.73 13.40
N TRP A 142 12.97 8.49 12.14
CA TRP A 142 11.56 8.38 11.74
C TRP A 142 10.87 7.15 12.33
N ARG A 143 11.67 6.17 12.78
CA ARG A 143 11.19 4.96 13.47
C ARG A 143 10.38 5.31 14.73
N GLU A 144 10.76 6.36 15.49
CA GLU A 144 10.02 6.79 16.68
C GLU A 144 8.56 7.16 16.40
N ASP A 145 8.27 7.62 15.18
CA ASP A 145 6.94 8.03 14.74
C ASP A 145 6.25 6.96 13.87
N LEU A 146 7.03 6.25 13.04
CA LEU A 146 6.47 5.24 12.13
C LEU A 146 6.14 3.92 12.82
N ASP A 147 6.98 3.44 13.77
CA ASP A 147 6.80 2.14 14.41
C ASP A 147 5.44 1.99 15.11
N PRO A 148 4.95 3.01 15.86
CA PRO A 148 3.61 2.97 16.41
C PRO A 148 2.50 2.88 15.33
N LYS A 149 2.68 3.55 14.17
CA LYS A 149 1.74 3.47 13.05
C LYS A 149 1.76 2.09 12.38
N ILE A 150 2.94 1.50 12.21
CA ILE A 150 3.09 0.12 11.76
C ILE A 150 2.32 -0.83 12.67
N ASN A 151 2.47 -0.68 14.00
CA ASN A 151 1.76 -1.49 14.97
C ASN A 151 0.24 -1.29 14.88
N ALA A 152 -0.23 -0.06 14.66
CA ALA A 152 -1.66 0.21 14.45
C ALA A 152 -2.21 -0.54 13.22
N VAL A 153 -1.49 -0.59 12.08
CA VAL A 153 -1.90 -1.36 10.90
C VAL A 153 -1.94 -2.86 11.21
N ARG A 154 -0.98 -3.40 11.99
CA ARG A 154 -0.95 -4.80 12.43
C ARG A 154 -2.16 -5.16 13.31
N GLU A 155 -2.51 -4.27 14.23
CA GLU A 155 -3.68 -4.43 15.11
C GLU A 155 -4.98 -4.39 14.32
N LEU A 156 -5.14 -3.44 13.40
CA LEU A 156 -6.29 -3.37 12.52
C LEU A 156 -6.41 -4.61 11.62
N ALA A 157 -5.29 -5.11 11.09
CA ALA A 157 -5.31 -6.33 10.29
C ALA A 157 -5.83 -7.54 11.08
N ARG A 158 -5.44 -7.67 12.35
CA ARG A 158 -5.93 -8.74 13.25
C ARG A 158 -7.40 -8.54 13.62
N GLU A 159 -7.78 -7.32 13.96
CA GLU A 159 -9.14 -6.99 14.40
C GLU A 159 -10.18 -7.24 13.30
N PHE A 160 -9.85 -6.84 12.07
CA PHE A 160 -10.74 -6.98 10.92
C PHE A 160 -10.52 -8.25 10.10
N GLU A 161 -9.60 -9.13 10.54
CA GLU A 161 -9.24 -10.40 9.88
C GLU A 161 -8.89 -10.22 8.39
N THR A 162 -8.12 -9.17 8.08
CA THR A 162 -7.73 -8.86 6.71
C THR A 162 -6.47 -9.63 6.30
N LEU A 163 -6.21 -9.71 4.99
CA LEU A 163 -4.90 -10.09 4.50
C LEU A 163 -3.89 -8.98 4.81
N TYR A 164 -2.62 -9.36 4.98
CA TYR A 164 -1.59 -8.45 5.44
C TYR A 164 -0.25 -8.67 4.74
N VAL A 165 0.42 -7.56 4.39
CA VAL A 165 1.76 -7.58 3.76
C VAL A 165 2.76 -6.89 4.69
N PRO A 166 3.68 -7.63 5.35
CA PRO A 166 4.60 -7.11 6.37
C PRO A 166 5.86 -6.47 5.76
N LEU A 167 5.72 -5.37 5.03
CA LEU A 167 6.82 -4.81 4.22
C LEU A 167 8.01 -4.32 5.05
N ASP A 168 7.80 -3.76 6.24
CA ASP A 168 8.90 -3.25 7.05
C ASP A 168 9.90 -4.37 7.41
N GLY A 169 9.39 -5.49 7.89
CA GLY A 169 10.20 -6.67 8.16
C GLY A 169 10.83 -7.27 6.90
N MET A 170 10.12 -7.27 5.78
CA MET A 170 10.63 -7.79 4.51
C MET A 170 11.76 -6.94 3.95
N PHE A 171 11.64 -5.60 4.00
CA PHE A 171 12.72 -4.71 3.58
C PHE A 171 13.92 -4.75 4.54
N ALA A 172 13.68 -4.92 5.85
CA ALA A 172 14.76 -5.15 6.81
C ALA A 172 15.54 -6.43 6.47
N ALA A 173 14.85 -7.53 6.20
CA ALA A 173 15.46 -8.79 5.77
C ALA A 173 16.20 -8.65 4.42
N ALA A 174 15.61 -7.97 3.43
CA ALA A 174 16.24 -7.71 2.14
C ALA A 174 17.52 -6.88 2.28
N SER A 175 17.54 -5.93 3.22
CA SER A 175 18.70 -5.07 3.50
C SER A 175 19.90 -5.81 4.09
N THR A 176 19.74 -7.06 4.53
CA THR A 176 20.86 -7.94 4.90
C THR A 176 21.60 -8.51 3.69
N LYS A 177 20.96 -8.52 2.51
CA LYS A 177 21.51 -9.08 1.26
C LYS A 177 22.10 -8.02 0.34
N ALA A 178 21.55 -6.79 0.37
CA ALA A 178 22.04 -5.65 -0.39
C ALA A 178 21.82 -4.35 0.42
N PRO A 179 22.61 -3.29 0.21
CA PRO A 179 22.44 -2.04 0.94
C PRO A 179 21.02 -1.47 0.83
N SER A 180 20.54 -0.83 1.89
CA SER A 180 19.19 -0.23 1.93
C SER A 180 18.88 0.67 0.72
N ALA A 181 19.88 1.45 0.25
CA ALA A 181 19.74 2.31 -0.93
C ALA A 181 19.49 1.52 -2.25
N TYR A 182 19.85 0.25 -2.33
CA TYR A 182 19.52 -0.60 -3.46
C TYR A 182 18.00 -0.83 -3.57
N TRP A 183 17.34 -0.95 -2.42
CA TRP A 183 15.90 -1.22 -2.33
C TRP A 183 15.05 0.03 -2.39
N ALA A 184 15.48 1.09 -1.67
CA ALA A 184 14.84 2.41 -1.69
C ALA A 184 15.92 3.48 -1.55
N PRO A 185 16.29 4.20 -2.63
CA PRO A 185 17.43 5.15 -2.65
C PRO A 185 17.31 6.29 -1.64
N ASP A 186 16.10 6.71 -1.30
CA ASP A 186 15.80 7.77 -0.33
C ASP A 186 15.19 7.23 0.98
N GLY A 187 15.18 5.91 1.12
CA GLY A 187 14.61 5.20 2.26
C GLY A 187 13.09 5.02 2.24
N VAL A 188 12.40 5.63 1.27
CA VAL A 188 10.94 5.63 1.16
C VAL A 188 10.45 5.09 -0.19
N HIS A 189 10.96 5.66 -1.29
CA HIS A 189 10.52 5.30 -2.63
C HIS A 189 11.30 4.10 -3.15
N PRO A 190 10.62 2.96 -3.40
CA PRO A 190 11.29 1.76 -3.87
C PRO A 190 11.96 1.92 -5.22
N SER A 191 13.13 1.32 -5.38
CA SER A 191 13.74 1.07 -6.68
C SER A 191 12.90 0.05 -7.47
N PRO A 192 13.20 -0.21 -8.76
CA PRO A 192 12.56 -1.31 -9.47
C PRO A 192 12.64 -2.66 -8.74
N ALA A 193 13.78 -2.95 -8.08
CA ALA A 193 13.94 -4.15 -7.26
C ALA A 193 13.06 -4.11 -6.01
N GLY A 194 12.94 -2.95 -5.35
CA GLY A 194 12.03 -2.75 -4.22
C GLY A 194 10.57 -2.91 -4.62
N HIS A 195 10.16 -2.35 -5.77
CA HIS A 195 8.81 -2.55 -6.28
C HIS A 195 8.50 -4.02 -6.63
N ALA A 196 9.48 -4.75 -7.17
CA ALA A 196 9.32 -6.18 -7.44
C ALA A 196 9.16 -6.99 -6.13
N LEU A 197 9.90 -6.62 -5.07
CA LEU A 197 9.74 -7.22 -3.75
C LEU A 197 8.33 -7.00 -3.21
N ILE A 198 7.80 -5.77 -3.30
CA ILE A 198 6.43 -5.45 -2.87
C ILE A 198 5.40 -6.25 -3.68
N ALA A 199 5.55 -6.31 -5.01
CA ALA A 199 4.63 -7.03 -5.88
C ALA A 199 4.55 -8.52 -5.55
N ASN A 200 5.70 -9.17 -5.34
CA ASN A 200 5.75 -10.58 -4.95
C ASN A 200 5.11 -10.81 -3.58
N ALA A 201 5.39 -9.96 -2.58
CA ALA A 201 4.80 -10.05 -1.26
C ALA A 201 3.27 -9.88 -1.30
N TRP A 202 2.79 -8.95 -2.14
CA TRP A 202 1.37 -8.72 -2.35
C TRP A 202 0.68 -9.93 -2.97
N LEU A 203 1.28 -10.50 -4.02
CA LEU A 203 0.76 -11.71 -4.69
C LEU A 203 0.75 -12.91 -3.73
N GLU A 204 1.78 -13.08 -2.91
CA GLU A 204 1.83 -14.13 -1.90
C GLU A 204 0.70 -13.96 -0.88
N ALA A 205 0.48 -12.75 -0.35
CA ALA A 205 -0.62 -12.46 0.58
C ALA A 205 -1.99 -12.70 -0.07
N ALA A 206 -2.17 -12.33 -1.34
CA ALA A 206 -3.37 -12.60 -2.12
C ALA A 206 -3.52 -14.08 -2.53
N GLN A 207 -2.53 -14.90 -2.27
CA GLN A 207 -2.44 -16.29 -2.74
C GLN A 207 -2.67 -16.40 -4.27
N ALA A 208 -1.92 -15.58 -5.02
CA ALA A 208 -2.06 -15.41 -6.46
C ALA A 208 -0.82 -15.89 -7.23
#